data_0cb65b26adc82f831e28356bef08a382
#
_entry.id   0cb65b26adc82f831e28356bef08a382
#
_cell.length_a   1.000
_cell.length_b   1.000
_cell.length_c   1.000
_cell.angle_alpha   90.00
_cell.angle_beta   90.00
_cell.angle_gamma   90.00
#
_symmetry.space_group_name_H-M   'P 1'
#
loop_
_entity.id
_entity.type
_entity.pdbx_description
1 polymer ?
#
loop_
_entity_poly.entity_id
_entity_poly.type
_entity_poly.pdbx_seq_one_letter_code
_entity_poly.pdbx_strand_id
1 'polypeptide(L)'
;MFLFSALLAFSSSPSSPSVLPTPEEALNGWIALWDGTITDWEVGPGWKTSSGGRLVMANSKAGPRCRLGGGEWKLRTVTHPGKRSELKIVWRQDEGEKLLGTWKAEEPKTEISFRTPTGKHGVIRLEGANLEIVSLWHKPDRTEELIEGKGLSGWKLVPGKKSKAFTTPEGWIRIQDGPGDLQTENTYTDFVAQLTLRTGGKHLNSGFFFRAIPGEQWQGYEAQIRNEFTPDTYRAYSIDSFDAKSHQPTGKIEVKSTAVDYGSGAIYRRMPARSPAAQDNEWFTLTVSAVGREICTWVQGQPQVVWKDNRPENANARQGFRAKAGVFGIQGHDPTTLIDFRSLRVLKLD
;
A
#
# COMPACT_ATOMS: atom_id res chain seq x y z
N MET A 1 5.38 54.72 32.67
CA MET A 1 6.10 53.44 32.82
C MET A 1 5.42 52.46 31.87
N PHE A 2 5.91 52.45 30.63
CA PHE A 2 5.33 51.62 29.56
C PHE A 2 6.14 50.32 29.49
N LEU A 3 5.47 49.18 29.73
CA LEU A 3 6.04 47.85 29.52
C LEU A 3 5.88 47.47 28.04
N PHE A 4 6.99 47.35 27.34
CA PHE A 4 7.05 46.74 26.04
C PHE A 4 7.09 45.22 26.22
N SER A 5 6.02 44.52 25.84
CA SER A 5 6.04 43.07 25.66
C SER A 5 6.61 42.76 24.30
N ALA A 6 7.84 42.21 24.26
CA ALA A 6 8.43 41.66 23.06
C ALA A 6 7.77 40.33 22.75
N LEU A 7 6.98 40.29 21.66
CA LEU A 7 6.53 39.03 21.04
C LEU A 7 7.75 38.37 20.38
N LEU A 8 8.26 37.31 20.98
CA LEU A 8 9.21 36.38 20.32
C LEU A 8 8.45 35.60 19.23
N ALA A 9 8.63 36.00 18.00
CA ALA A 9 8.22 35.22 16.85
C ALA A 9 9.15 34.02 16.76
N PHE A 10 8.65 32.83 17.14
CA PHE A 10 9.32 31.57 16.80
C PHE A 10 9.26 31.41 15.28
N SER A 11 10.38 31.66 14.60
CA SER A 11 10.59 31.24 13.24
C SER A 11 10.69 29.71 13.26
N SER A 12 9.61 29.02 12.90
CA SER A 12 9.66 27.58 12.62
C SER A 12 10.62 27.36 11.45
N SER A 13 11.77 26.79 11.75
CA SER A 13 12.66 26.26 10.71
C SER A 13 11.83 25.33 9.83
N PRO A 14 11.96 25.40 8.47
CA PRO A 14 11.21 24.50 7.62
C PRO A 14 11.57 23.06 8.01
N SER A 15 10.59 22.32 8.51
CA SER A 15 10.74 20.89 8.83
C SER A 15 11.30 20.17 7.62
N SER A 16 12.25 19.27 7.82
CA SER A 16 12.74 18.40 6.75
C SER A 16 11.55 17.75 6.07
N PRO A 17 11.49 17.71 4.72
CA PRO A 17 10.35 17.13 4.02
C PRO A 17 10.15 15.68 4.48
N SER A 18 8.91 15.35 4.82
CA SER A 18 8.53 14.00 5.26
C SER A 18 8.79 12.99 4.15
N VAL A 19 9.34 11.84 4.52
CA VAL A 19 9.50 10.69 3.62
C VAL A 19 8.13 10.07 3.32
N LEU A 20 7.22 10.09 4.29
CA LEU A 20 5.88 9.52 4.21
C LEU A 20 4.81 10.60 4.02
N PRO A 21 3.68 10.28 3.36
CA PRO A 21 2.51 11.16 3.29
C PRO A 21 1.95 11.47 4.69
N THR A 22 1.42 12.66 4.84
CA THR A 22 0.62 13.01 6.02
C THR A 22 -0.69 12.21 6.03
N PRO A 23 -1.41 12.10 7.17
CA PRO A 23 -2.71 11.44 7.21
C PRO A 23 -3.72 12.00 6.19
N GLU A 24 -3.73 13.32 5.97
CA GLU A 24 -4.59 13.96 4.99
C GLU A 24 -4.21 13.58 3.54
N GLU A 25 -2.92 13.59 3.21
CA GLU A 25 -2.43 13.17 1.89
C GLU A 25 -2.74 11.69 1.66
N ALA A 26 -2.58 10.83 2.67
CA ALA A 26 -2.93 9.42 2.60
C ALA A 26 -4.44 9.21 2.36
N LEU A 27 -5.31 9.93 3.07
CA LEU A 27 -6.76 9.92 2.84
C LEU A 27 -7.13 10.43 1.43
N ASN A 28 -6.31 11.31 0.84
CA ASN A 28 -6.42 11.76 -0.54
C ASN A 28 -5.83 10.76 -1.56
N GLY A 29 -5.34 9.61 -1.12
CA GLY A 29 -4.90 8.49 -1.95
C GLY A 29 -3.39 8.42 -2.22
N TRP A 30 -2.57 9.29 -1.61
CA TRP A 30 -1.12 9.22 -1.75
C TRP A 30 -0.53 8.03 -0.99
N ILE A 31 0.36 7.29 -1.63
CA ILE A 31 1.16 6.19 -1.04
C ILE A 31 2.64 6.47 -1.25
N ALA A 32 3.47 6.15 -0.25
CA ALA A 32 4.92 6.20 -0.37
C ALA A 32 5.46 4.94 -1.02
N LEU A 33 6.41 5.09 -1.92
CA LEU A 33 7.21 3.99 -2.48
C LEU A 33 8.63 3.99 -1.95
N TRP A 34 9.04 5.05 -1.29
CA TRP A 34 10.27 5.15 -0.53
C TRP A 34 9.93 5.48 0.93
N ASP A 35 10.34 4.64 1.86
CA ASP A 35 10.11 4.74 3.30
C ASP A 35 11.41 4.95 4.11
N GLY A 36 12.51 5.21 3.42
CA GLY A 36 13.83 5.34 4.02
C GLY A 36 14.65 4.05 3.98
N THR A 37 14.11 2.94 3.45
CA THR A 37 14.80 1.66 3.32
C THR A 37 14.85 1.16 1.89
N ILE A 38 15.87 0.37 1.54
CA ILE A 38 16.03 -0.21 0.19
C ILE A 38 15.36 -1.58 0.05
N THR A 39 14.69 -2.08 1.08
CA THR A 39 14.15 -3.45 1.12
C THR A 39 13.19 -3.73 -0.04
N ASP A 40 12.39 -2.75 -0.43
CA ASP A 40 11.38 -2.86 -1.49
C ASP A 40 11.85 -2.32 -2.83
N TRP A 41 13.14 -2.06 -2.96
CA TRP A 41 13.70 -1.50 -4.17
C TRP A 41 14.67 -2.46 -4.86
N GLU A 42 14.65 -2.44 -6.19
CA GLU A 42 15.75 -2.96 -7.00
C GLU A 42 16.77 -1.84 -7.14
N VAL A 43 17.98 -2.06 -6.67
CA VAL A 43 19.07 -1.09 -6.73
C VAL A 43 20.29 -1.68 -7.42
N GLY A 44 20.85 -0.92 -8.34
CA GLY A 44 22.10 -1.29 -9.00
C GLY A 44 23.32 -1.11 -8.09
N PRO A 45 24.51 -1.44 -8.53
CA PRO A 45 25.74 -1.30 -7.75
C PRO A 45 25.97 0.16 -7.31
N GLY A 46 26.48 0.35 -6.10
CA GLY A 46 26.85 1.66 -5.57
C GLY A 46 25.73 2.47 -4.90
N TRP A 47 24.50 2.02 -4.91
CA TRP A 47 23.40 2.66 -4.16
C TRP A 47 23.52 2.39 -2.67
N LYS A 48 23.18 3.38 -1.87
CA LYS A 48 23.15 3.25 -0.40
C LYS A 48 22.11 4.17 0.21
N THR A 49 21.67 3.82 1.41
CA THR A 49 20.86 4.70 2.25
C THR A 49 21.77 5.60 3.06
N SER A 50 21.49 6.90 3.11
CA SER A 50 22.16 7.83 4.02
C SER A 50 21.62 7.69 5.44
N SER A 51 22.31 8.25 6.43
CA SER A 51 21.87 8.30 7.82
C SER A 51 20.54 9.04 8.02
N GLY A 52 20.14 9.88 7.05
CA GLY A 52 18.84 10.58 7.05
C GLY A 52 17.73 9.84 6.29
N GLY A 53 17.87 8.54 6.01
CA GLY A 53 16.85 7.75 5.31
C GLY A 53 16.66 8.15 3.84
N ARG A 54 17.66 8.76 3.19
CA ARG A 54 17.61 9.13 1.77
C ARG A 54 18.33 8.10 0.92
N LEU A 55 17.82 7.84 -0.28
CA LEU A 55 18.49 6.96 -1.24
C LEU A 55 19.51 7.76 -2.06
N VAL A 56 20.79 7.49 -1.84
CA VAL A 56 21.88 8.15 -2.54
C VAL A 56 22.10 7.50 -3.89
N MET A 57 21.94 8.27 -4.97
CA MET A 57 22.11 7.80 -6.33
C MET A 57 23.58 7.80 -6.75
N ALA A 58 24.13 6.61 -6.94
CA ALA A 58 25.31 6.39 -7.76
C ALA A 58 24.90 6.42 -9.25
N ASN A 59 25.86 6.45 -10.16
CA ASN A 59 25.59 6.39 -11.61
C ASN A 59 25.04 5.00 -12.00
N SER A 60 23.78 4.75 -11.71
CA SER A 60 23.11 3.45 -11.81
C SER A 60 21.59 3.60 -11.86
N LYS A 61 20.88 2.47 -11.83
CA LYS A 61 19.43 2.37 -11.91
C LYS A 61 18.86 1.90 -10.57
N ALA A 62 17.70 2.45 -10.18
CA ALA A 62 16.96 1.97 -9.04
C ALA A 62 15.44 2.19 -9.24
N GLY A 63 14.63 1.43 -8.54
CA GLY A 63 13.18 1.61 -8.54
C GLY A 63 12.48 0.69 -7.56
N PRO A 64 11.23 1.03 -7.18
CA PRO A 64 10.42 0.17 -6.34
C PRO A 64 10.09 -1.15 -7.06
N ARG A 65 9.97 -2.23 -6.29
CA ARG A 65 9.56 -3.54 -6.83
C ARG A 65 8.08 -3.66 -7.10
N CYS A 66 7.27 -2.76 -6.51
CA CYS A 66 5.82 -2.80 -6.69
C CYS A 66 5.39 -2.41 -8.10
N ARG A 67 4.57 -3.26 -8.73
CA ARG A 67 3.82 -2.90 -9.93
C ARG A 67 2.61 -2.07 -9.55
N LEU A 68 2.46 -0.95 -10.24
CA LEU A 68 1.38 0.00 -10.03
C LEU A 68 0.74 0.37 -11.36
N GLY A 69 -0.41 1.02 -11.29
CA GLY A 69 -1.09 1.53 -12.47
C GLY A 69 -0.75 2.97 -12.80
N GLY A 70 -1.51 3.55 -13.71
CA GLY A 70 -1.48 4.97 -14.01
C GLY A 70 -1.80 5.83 -12.79
N GLY A 71 -1.32 7.06 -12.81
CA GLY A 71 -1.59 8.01 -11.73
C GLY A 71 -0.62 9.16 -11.66
N GLU A 72 -0.77 9.94 -10.61
CA GLU A 72 0.08 11.07 -10.30
C GLU A 72 1.28 10.63 -9.45
N TRP A 73 2.41 11.25 -9.70
CA TRP A 73 3.65 10.98 -8.98
C TRP A 73 4.27 12.26 -8.46
N LYS A 74 4.87 12.17 -7.28
CA LYS A 74 5.70 13.22 -6.69
C LYS A 74 7.04 12.62 -6.28
N LEU A 75 8.12 13.18 -6.81
CA LEU A 75 9.48 12.79 -6.47
C LEU A 75 10.20 14.01 -5.89
N ARG A 76 10.74 13.86 -4.70
CA ARG A 76 11.57 14.90 -4.07
C ARG A 76 13.01 14.45 -4.06
N THR A 77 13.89 15.33 -4.53
CA THR A 77 15.33 15.07 -4.61
C THR A 77 16.13 16.20 -3.95
N VAL A 78 17.36 15.87 -3.57
CA VAL A 78 18.37 16.83 -3.15
C VAL A 78 19.61 16.60 -4.00
N THR A 79 20.20 17.67 -4.52
CA THR A 79 21.43 17.62 -5.31
C THR A 79 22.64 18.05 -4.50
N HIS A 80 23.81 17.60 -4.90
CA HIS A 80 25.06 18.00 -4.27
C HIS A 80 25.60 19.28 -4.93
N PRO A 81 25.91 20.34 -4.17
CA PRO A 81 26.47 21.58 -4.70
C PRO A 81 27.68 21.34 -5.56
N GLY A 82 27.77 22.03 -6.71
CA GLY A 82 28.92 21.95 -7.63
C GLY A 82 28.98 20.69 -8.49
N LYS A 83 27.98 19.79 -8.41
CA LYS A 83 27.88 18.62 -9.28
C LYS A 83 26.72 18.74 -10.25
N ARG A 84 26.94 18.43 -11.51
CA ARG A 84 25.82 18.26 -12.45
C ARG A 84 25.03 17.01 -12.08
N SER A 85 23.75 17.18 -11.86
CA SER A 85 22.83 16.09 -11.55
C SER A 85 21.84 15.93 -12.70
N GLU A 86 21.68 14.71 -13.15
CA GLU A 86 20.68 14.35 -14.16
C GLU A 86 19.88 13.17 -13.65
N LEU A 87 18.57 13.22 -13.83
CA LEU A 87 17.64 12.16 -13.48
C LEU A 87 16.74 11.82 -14.65
N LYS A 88 16.73 10.56 -15.06
CA LYS A 88 15.77 10.00 -16.00
C LYS A 88 14.73 9.20 -15.24
N ILE A 89 13.48 9.38 -15.58
CA ILE A 89 12.36 8.59 -15.05
C ILE A 89 11.82 7.74 -16.18
N VAL A 90 11.87 6.42 -15.99
CA VAL A 90 11.48 5.42 -16.98
C VAL A 90 10.30 4.62 -16.43
N TRP A 91 9.26 4.47 -17.21
CA TRP A 91 8.14 3.57 -16.96
C TRP A 91 8.41 2.23 -17.64
N ARG A 92 8.59 1.17 -16.84
CA ARG A 92 8.83 -0.20 -17.32
C ARG A 92 7.54 -1.00 -17.28
N GLN A 93 7.18 -1.57 -18.41
CA GLN A 93 6.06 -2.49 -18.60
C GLN A 93 6.58 -3.82 -19.14
N ASP A 94 5.74 -4.84 -19.21
CA ASP A 94 6.13 -6.13 -19.80
C ASP A 94 6.45 -6.01 -21.29
N GLU A 95 5.79 -5.08 -21.99
CA GLU A 95 5.94 -4.82 -23.43
C GLU A 95 7.15 -3.93 -23.78
N GLY A 96 7.83 -3.35 -22.75
CA GLY A 96 8.98 -2.46 -22.96
C GLY A 96 9.07 -1.30 -21.98
N GLU A 97 9.92 -0.36 -22.31
CA GLU A 97 10.25 0.78 -21.46
C GLU A 97 9.92 2.10 -22.16
N LYS A 98 9.34 3.04 -21.41
CA LYS A 98 9.04 4.39 -21.88
C LYS A 98 9.76 5.42 -21.01
N LEU A 99 10.60 6.25 -21.61
CA LEU A 99 11.14 7.43 -20.95
C LEU A 99 10.01 8.43 -20.72
N LEU A 100 9.72 8.75 -19.46
CA LEU A 100 8.72 9.75 -19.08
C LEU A 100 9.31 11.16 -19.10
N GLY A 101 10.58 11.31 -18.79
CA GLY A 101 11.29 12.58 -18.82
C GLY A 101 12.72 12.50 -18.32
N THR A 102 13.46 13.58 -18.60
CA THR A 102 14.79 13.81 -18.08
C THR A 102 14.81 15.17 -17.38
N TRP A 103 15.24 15.19 -16.14
CA TRP A 103 15.36 16.40 -15.33
C TRP A 103 16.84 16.66 -15.04
N LYS A 104 17.25 17.90 -15.30
CA LYS A 104 18.56 18.40 -14.87
C LYS A 104 18.34 19.23 -13.64
N ALA A 105 18.95 18.81 -12.54
CA ALA A 105 18.78 19.53 -11.28
C ALA A 105 19.95 20.53 -11.13
N GLU A 106 19.62 21.80 -11.14
CA GLU A 106 20.53 22.91 -10.87
C GLU A 106 20.34 23.46 -9.45
N GLU A 107 19.16 23.22 -8.88
CA GLU A 107 18.75 23.67 -7.55
C GLU A 107 19.03 22.63 -6.47
N PRO A 108 19.40 23.04 -5.24
CA PRO A 108 19.70 22.11 -4.14
C PRO A 108 18.56 21.20 -3.72
N LYS A 109 17.30 21.61 -3.97
CA LYS A 109 16.10 20.82 -3.69
C LYS A 109 15.15 20.94 -4.87
N THR A 110 14.66 19.81 -5.35
CA THR A 110 13.75 19.76 -6.50
C THR A 110 12.57 18.84 -6.17
N GLU A 111 11.36 19.33 -6.43
CA GLU A 111 10.17 18.49 -6.49
C GLU A 111 9.75 18.32 -7.95
N ILE A 112 9.58 17.07 -8.36
CA ILE A 112 9.21 16.69 -9.72
C ILE A 112 7.85 16.01 -9.65
N SER A 113 6.86 16.56 -10.37
CA SER A 113 5.56 15.94 -10.55
C SER A 113 5.45 15.40 -11.97
N PHE A 114 4.94 14.18 -12.11
CA PHE A 114 4.72 13.55 -13.41
C PHE A 114 3.54 12.58 -13.34
N ARG A 115 3.12 12.05 -14.48
CA ARG A 115 2.05 11.05 -14.58
C ARG A 115 2.47 9.84 -15.39
N THR A 116 1.93 8.67 -15.00
CA THR A 116 1.96 7.45 -15.80
C THR A 116 0.62 7.21 -16.46
N PRO A 117 0.57 6.52 -17.62
CA PRO A 117 -0.67 6.28 -18.35
C PRO A 117 -1.67 5.43 -17.56
N THR A 118 -2.95 5.81 -17.58
CA THR A 118 -4.07 5.03 -17.02
C THR A 118 -4.27 3.73 -17.80
N GLY A 119 -4.75 2.67 -17.15
CA GLY A 119 -5.08 1.38 -17.77
C GLY A 119 -3.90 0.48 -18.10
N LYS A 120 -2.70 0.85 -17.71
CA LYS A 120 -1.47 0.06 -17.84
C LYS A 120 -0.79 -0.09 -16.51
N HIS A 121 -0.22 -1.26 -16.24
CA HIS A 121 0.62 -1.47 -15.05
C HIS A 121 2.11 -1.45 -15.41
N GLY A 122 2.94 -1.16 -14.44
CA GLY A 122 4.38 -1.13 -14.59
C GLY A 122 5.10 -0.74 -13.32
N VAL A 123 6.40 -0.53 -13.43
CA VAL A 123 7.25 -0.04 -12.35
C VAL A 123 8.00 1.21 -12.79
N ILE A 124 8.22 2.14 -11.87
CA ILE A 124 9.11 3.27 -12.10
C ILE A 124 10.56 2.81 -11.93
N ARG A 125 11.40 3.18 -12.87
CA ARG A 125 12.84 3.09 -12.74
C ARG A 125 13.44 4.48 -12.84
N LEU A 126 14.30 4.79 -11.88
CA LEU A 126 15.06 6.02 -11.80
C LEU A 126 16.50 5.74 -12.25
N GLU A 127 17.05 6.56 -13.12
CA GLU A 127 18.42 6.48 -13.59
C GLU A 127 19.07 7.84 -13.39
N GLY A 128 20.20 7.90 -12.70
CA GLY A 128 20.82 9.20 -12.46
C GLY A 128 22.10 9.13 -11.65
N ALA A 129 22.65 10.30 -11.39
CA ALA A 129 23.88 10.47 -10.63
C ALA A 129 23.87 11.77 -9.82
N ASN A 130 24.66 11.78 -8.74
CA ASN A 130 24.93 12.96 -7.91
C ASN A 130 23.69 13.59 -7.26
N LEU A 131 22.69 12.79 -6.91
CA LEU A 131 21.51 13.26 -6.19
C LEU A 131 21.05 12.25 -5.14
N GLU A 132 20.23 12.71 -4.21
CA GLU A 132 19.58 11.89 -3.21
C GLU A 132 18.08 11.92 -3.43
N ILE A 133 17.40 10.77 -3.32
CA ILE A 133 15.95 10.67 -3.29
C ILE A 133 15.49 10.81 -1.84
N VAL A 134 14.66 11.80 -1.60
CA VAL A 134 14.04 12.05 -0.29
C VAL A 134 12.73 11.31 -0.16
N SER A 135 11.86 11.42 -1.17
CA SER A 135 10.58 10.72 -1.21
C SER A 135 10.17 10.42 -2.64
N LEU A 136 9.47 9.31 -2.83
CA LEU A 136 8.76 8.97 -4.06
C LEU A 136 7.35 8.55 -3.67
N TRP A 137 6.36 9.31 -4.09
CA TRP A 137 4.96 9.07 -3.80
C TRP A 137 4.17 8.84 -5.08
N HIS A 138 3.14 8.03 -4.98
CA HIS A 138 2.20 7.75 -6.05
C HIS A 138 0.76 7.93 -5.56
N LYS A 139 -0.08 8.49 -6.42
CA LYS A 139 -1.52 8.55 -6.23
C LYS A 139 -2.17 7.86 -7.43
N PRO A 140 -2.66 6.63 -7.27
CA PRO A 140 -3.29 5.88 -8.36
C PRO A 140 -4.50 6.62 -8.92
N ASP A 141 -4.67 6.54 -10.25
CA ASP A 141 -5.95 6.87 -10.86
C ASP A 141 -7.04 5.94 -10.34
N ARG A 142 -8.30 6.27 -10.59
CA ARG A 142 -9.43 5.39 -10.30
C ARG A 142 -10.25 5.17 -11.56
N THR A 143 -10.67 3.94 -11.78
CA THR A 143 -11.63 3.58 -12.83
C THR A 143 -13.03 3.36 -12.26
N GLU A 144 -13.11 3.01 -10.97
CA GLU A 144 -14.37 2.75 -10.26
C GLU A 144 -14.33 3.28 -8.82
N GLU A 145 -15.51 3.65 -8.31
CA GLU A 145 -15.80 3.83 -6.89
C GLU A 145 -16.94 2.89 -6.50
N LEU A 146 -16.75 2.08 -5.47
CA LEU A 146 -17.69 0.99 -5.14
C LEU A 146 -18.56 1.27 -3.91
N ILE A 147 -18.31 2.32 -3.15
CA ILE A 147 -19.01 2.64 -1.89
C ILE A 147 -19.56 4.06 -1.89
N GLU A 148 -18.69 5.06 -2.12
CA GLU A 148 -19.06 6.47 -2.05
C GLU A 148 -20.20 6.79 -3.03
N GLY A 149 -21.33 7.25 -2.51
CA GLY A 149 -22.54 7.54 -3.28
C GLY A 149 -23.33 6.31 -3.73
N LYS A 150 -22.92 5.10 -3.36
CA LYS A 150 -23.55 3.83 -3.79
C LYS A 150 -24.06 2.97 -2.64
N GLY A 151 -23.50 3.15 -1.42
CA GLY A 151 -23.79 2.28 -0.29
C GLY A 151 -23.59 0.80 -0.64
N LEU A 152 -24.60 -0.03 -0.37
CA LEU A 152 -24.57 -1.49 -0.64
C LEU A 152 -24.84 -1.89 -2.09
N SER A 153 -25.06 -0.94 -3.02
CA SER A 153 -25.29 -1.30 -4.43
C SER A 153 -24.06 -2.02 -5.01
N GLY A 154 -24.25 -3.20 -5.61
CA GLY A 154 -23.17 -4.04 -6.15
C GLY A 154 -22.46 -4.91 -5.10
N TRP A 155 -23.05 -5.03 -3.89
CA TRP A 155 -22.54 -5.87 -2.81
C TRP A 155 -23.59 -6.88 -2.34
N LYS A 156 -23.11 -8.07 -1.94
CA LYS A 156 -23.96 -9.15 -1.39
C LYS A 156 -23.29 -9.81 -0.19
N LEU A 157 -24.08 -10.04 0.87
CA LEU A 157 -23.64 -10.90 1.97
C LEU A 157 -23.58 -12.36 1.52
N VAL A 158 -22.54 -13.07 1.94
CA VAL A 158 -22.49 -14.53 1.79
C VAL A 158 -23.63 -15.16 2.60
N PRO A 159 -24.52 -15.95 1.98
CA PRO A 159 -25.69 -16.46 2.65
C PRO A 159 -25.39 -17.37 3.85
N GLY A 160 -26.33 -17.41 4.82
CA GLY A 160 -26.25 -18.30 5.99
C GLY A 160 -25.19 -17.94 7.01
N LYS A 161 -24.66 -16.71 6.97
CA LYS A 161 -23.66 -16.18 7.91
C LYS A 161 -24.31 -15.17 8.88
N LYS A 162 -23.54 -14.81 9.94
CA LYS A 162 -24.04 -13.96 11.03
C LYS A 162 -23.81 -12.48 10.82
N SER A 163 -22.86 -12.11 9.94
CA SER A 163 -22.56 -10.70 9.65
C SER A 163 -23.78 -9.98 9.10
N LYS A 164 -23.91 -8.72 9.49
CA LYS A 164 -24.90 -7.79 8.98
C LYS A 164 -24.19 -6.66 8.27
N ALA A 165 -24.76 -6.18 7.17
CA ALA A 165 -24.27 -5.03 6.44
C ALA A 165 -25.44 -4.10 6.10
N PHE A 166 -25.23 -2.80 6.22
CA PHE A 166 -26.20 -1.78 5.85
C PHE A 166 -25.51 -0.47 5.48
N THR A 167 -26.22 0.36 4.73
CA THR A 167 -25.79 1.72 4.44
C THR A 167 -26.15 2.61 5.62
N THR A 168 -25.17 3.35 6.17
CA THR A 168 -25.39 4.33 7.24
C THR A 168 -26.08 5.60 6.69
N PRO A 169 -26.64 6.46 7.55
CA PRO A 169 -27.19 7.75 7.11
C PRO A 169 -26.21 8.63 6.34
N GLU A 170 -24.90 8.50 6.62
CA GLU A 170 -23.82 9.21 5.92
C GLU A 170 -23.47 8.59 4.57
N GLY A 171 -24.12 7.48 4.20
CA GLY A 171 -23.88 6.78 2.94
C GLY A 171 -22.71 5.78 2.97
N TRP A 172 -22.15 5.46 4.15
CA TRP A 172 -21.09 4.46 4.30
C TRP A 172 -21.67 3.05 4.37
N ILE A 173 -20.85 2.04 4.07
CA ILE A 173 -21.17 0.66 4.40
C ILE A 173 -20.67 0.38 5.82
N ARG A 174 -21.59 -0.07 6.69
CA ARG A 174 -21.25 -0.63 7.99
C ARG A 174 -21.38 -2.14 7.97
N ILE A 175 -20.36 -2.83 8.47
CA ILE A 175 -20.39 -4.26 8.76
C ILE A 175 -20.30 -4.45 10.25
N GLN A 176 -21.22 -5.27 10.78
CA GLN A 176 -21.23 -5.65 12.18
C GLN A 176 -21.53 -7.14 12.34
N ASP A 177 -21.13 -7.67 13.50
CA ASP A 177 -21.23 -9.08 13.84
C ASP A 177 -20.36 -9.96 12.90
N GLY A 178 -20.38 -11.25 13.14
CA GLY A 178 -19.66 -12.27 12.37
C GLY A 178 -19.91 -13.67 12.94
N PRO A 179 -19.40 -14.68 12.25
CA PRO A 179 -18.64 -14.63 11.01
C PRO A 179 -19.48 -14.40 9.75
N GLY A 180 -18.87 -13.78 8.73
CA GLY A 180 -19.46 -13.62 7.40
C GLY A 180 -18.68 -12.64 6.54
N ASP A 181 -18.96 -12.63 5.23
CA ASP A 181 -18.34 -11.72 4.27
C ASP A 181 -19.41 -10.94 3.50
N LEU A 182 -19.12 -9.66 3.28
CA LEU A 182 -19.81 -8.84 2.29
C LEU A 182 -18.95 -8.84 1.02
N GLN A 183 -19.47 -9.37 -0.10
CA GLN A 183 -18.71 -9.53 -1.33
C GLN A 183 -19.24 -8.65 -2.46
N THR A 184 -18.35 -8.18 -3.35
CA THR A 184 -18.76 -7.49 -4.58
C THR A 184 -19.43 -8.46 -5.55
N GLU A 185 -20.34 -7.95 -6.39
CA GLU A 185 -20.89 -8.73 -7.52
C GLU A 185 -19.88 -8.84 -8.65
N ASN A 186 -19.08 -7.80 -8.90
CA ASN A 186 -18.03 -7.78 -9.90
C ASN A 186 -16.77 -8.50 -9.40
N THR A 187 -15.97 -8.99 -10.35
CA THR A 187 -14.70 -9.65 -10.11
C THR A 187 -13.52 -8.83 -10.66
N TYR A 188 -12.34 -9.03 -10.07
CA TYR A 188 -11.12 -8.28 -10.36
C TYR A 188 -9.93 -9.23 -10.43
N THR A 189 -9.06 -9.03 -11.42
CA THR A 189 -7.82 -9.80 -11.61
C THR A 189 -6.63 -9.01 -11.12
N ASP A 190 -6.23 -8.01 -11.89
CA ASP A 190 -5.13 -7.09 -11.58
C ASP A 190 -5.70 -5.70 -11.28
N PHE A 191 -5.26 -5.10 -10.17
CA PHE A 191 -5.86 -3.86 -9.70
C PHE A 191 -4.97 -3.13 -8.70
N VAL A 192 -5.28 -1.84 -8.49
CA VAL A 192 -4.98 -1.11 -7.26
C VAL A 192 -6.30 -0.74 -6.59
N ALA A 193 -6.51 -1.20 -5.36
CA ALA A 193 -7.70 -0.90 -4.55
C ALA A 193 -7.31 -0.05 -3.33
N GLN A 194 -8.03 1.04 -3.10
CA GLN A 194 -7.84 1.93 -1.94
C GLN A 194 -9.13 2.03 -1.15
N LEU A 195 -9.13 1.43 0.03
CA LEU A 195 -10.23 1.50 0.99
C LEU A 195 -10.00 2.66 1.94
N THR A 196 -11.07 3.38 2.27
CA THR A 196 -11.09 4.28 3.42
C THR A 196 -12.06 3.72 4.44
N LEU A 197 -11.54 3.37 5.60
CA LEU A 197 -12.26 2.62 6.63
C LEU A 197 -11.95 3.12 8.04
N ARG A 198 -12.79 2.69 8.99
CA ARG A 198 -12.65 2.95 10.42
C ARG A 198 -13.11 1.74 11.21
N THR A 199 -12.27 1.23 12.11
CA THR A 199 -12.67 0.21 13.09
C THR A 199 -13.43 0.86 14.24
N GLY A 200 -14.50 0.24 14.72
CA GLY A 200 -15.35 0.75 15.81
C GLY A 200 -15.02 0.15 17.17
N GLY A 201 -13.90 -0.54 17.32
CA GLY A 201 -13.47 -1.15 18.57
C GLY A 201 -11.97 -1.34 18.62
N LYS A 202 -11.45 -1.47 19.84
CA LYS A 202 -10.01 -1.66 20.09
C LYS A 202 -9.58 -3.05 19.61
N HIS A 203 -8.51 -3.08 18.79
CA HIS A 203 -7.88 -4.31 18.29
C HIS A 203 -8.84 -5.24 17.54
N LEU A 204 -9.87 -4.66 16.92
CA LEU A 204 -10.88 -5.39 16.16
C LEU A 204 -10.22 -6.15 15.01
N ASN A 205 -10.66 -7.40 14.81
CA ASN A 205 -10.16 -8.24 13.73
C ASN A 205 -11.12 -8.23 12.53
N SER A 206 -10.57 -8.00 11.37
CA SER A 206 -11.26 -8.07 10.08
C SER A 206 -10.25 -8.19 8.94
N GLY A 207 -10.72 -8.23 7.70
CA GLY A 207 -9.86 -8.33 6.52
C GLY A 207 -10.55 -7.85 5.26
N PHE A 208 -9.74 -7.33 4.34
CA PHE A 208 -10.14 -7.10 2.96
C PHE A 208 -9.66 -8.26 2.10
N PHE A 209 -10.61 -9.04 1.60
CA PHE A 209 -10.35 -10.16 0.71
C PHE A 209 -10.32 -9.71 -0.74
N PHE A 210 -9.43 -10.32 -1.53
CA PHE A 210 -9.33 -10.06 -2.97
C PHE A 210 -8.98 -11.34 -3.73
N ARG A 211 -9.31 -11.36 -5.02
CA ARG A 211 -9.33 -12.58 -5.83
C ARG A 211 -10.04 -13.72 -5.09
N ALA A 212 -11.09 -13.38 -4.33
CA ALA A 212 -11.84 -14.34 -3.54
C ALA A 212 -12.81 -15.14 -4.42
N ILE A 213 -13.14 -16.36 -3.98
CA ILE A 213 -14.10 -17.22 -4.66
C ILE A 213 -15.52 -16.67 -4.38
N PRO A 214 -16.31 -16.34 -5.41
CA PRO A 214 -17.66 -15.82 -5.20
C PRO A 214 -18.53 -16.78 -4.39
N GLY A 215 -19.23 -16.25 -3.38
CA GLY A 215 -20.12 -17.01 -2.50
C GLY A 215 -19.43 -17.85 -1.43
N GLU A 216 -18.10 -17.92 -1.43
CA GLU A 216 -17.33 -18.67 -0.43
C GLU A 216 -16.72 -17.72 0.60
N GLN A 217 -16.95 -18.00 1.88
CA GLN A 217 -16.44 -17.19 2.98
C GLN A 217 -14.93 -17.39 3.13
N TRP A 218 -14.19 -16.26 3.17
CA TRP A 218 -12.74 -16.21 3.47
C TRP A 218 -11.84 -16.98 2.49
N GLN A 219 -12.31 -17.24 1.29
CA GLN A 219 -11.57 -18.00 0.27
C GLN A 219 -10.92 -17.06 -0.76
N GLY A 220 -9.94 -16.28 -0.32
CA GLY A 220 -9.19 -15.31 -1.11
C GLY A 220 -7.83 -15.01 -0.48
N TYR A 221 -7.06 -14.11 -1.07
CA TYR A 221 -6.03 -13.39 -0.34
C TYR A 221 -6.70 -12.46 0.65
N GLU A 222 -6.03 -12.18 1.75
CA GLU A 222 -6.56 -11.32 2.80
C GLU A 222 -5.52 -10.25 3.16
N ALA A 223 -5.87 -8.98 2.92
CA ALA A 223 -5.18 -7.87 3.53
C ALA A 223 -5.79 -7.63 4.91
N GLN A 224 -5.02 -7.90 5.95
CA GLN A 224 -5.47 -7.87 7.34
C GLN A 224 -5.87 -6.48 7.79
N ILE A 225 -6.90 -6.41 8.63
CA ILE A 225 -7.34 -5.20 9.34
C ILE A 225 -7.33 -5.51 10.83
N ARG A 226 -6.25 -5.13 11.50
CA ARG A 226 -6.07 -5.24 12.96
C ARG A 226 -5.01 -4.25 13.42
N ASN A 227 -5.43 -3.16 14.03
CA ASN A 227 -4.53 -2.09 14.48
C ASN A 227 -3.91 -2.43 15.85
N GLU A 228 -3.26 -3.60 15.93
CA GLU A 228 -2.63 -4.07 17.17
C GLU A 228 -1.15 -4.36 16.93
N PHE A 229 -0.31 -3.58 17.60
CA PHE A 229 1.13 -3.71 17.60
C PHE A 229 1.65 -3.61 19.02
N THR A 230 2.63 -4.41 19.37
CA THR A 230 3.25 -4.36 20.70
C THR A 230 4.59 -3.66 20.58
N PRO A 231 4.73 -2.41 21.06
CA PRO A 231 6.00 -1.69 21.00
C PRO A 231 7.14 -2.54 21.57
N ASP A 232 8.29 -2.52 20.92
CA ASP A 232 9.53 -3.19 21.32
C ASP A 232 9.44 -4.72 21.52
N THR A 233 8.29 -5.34 21.21
CA THR A 233 8.10 -6.79 21.30
C THR A 233 7.95 -7.40 19.93
N TYR A 234 9.04 -7.95 19.38
CA TYR A 234 9.04 -8.62 18.10
C TYR A 234 8.54 -10.06 18.22
N ARG A 235 7.60 -10.42 17.36
CA ARG A 235 7.13 -11.79 17.12
C ARG A 235 7.82 -12.36 15.90
N ALA A 236 8.21 -13.63 15.98
CA ALA A 236 8.73 -14.38 14.84
C ALA A 236 7.58 -15.04 14.09
N TYR A 237 7.38 -14.65 12.82
CA TYR A 237 6.44 -15.26 11.91
C TYR A 237 7.17 -16.25 11.01
N SER A 238 6.81 -17.52 11.08
CA SER A 238 7.37 -18.58 10.24
C SER A 238 6.57 -18.66 8.93
N ILE A 239 7.18 -18.26 7.82
CA ILE A 239 6.55 -18.11 6.50
C ILE A 239 7.11 -19.15 5.55
N ASP A 240 6.23 -19.88 4.87
CA ASP A 240 6.63 -20.86 3.85
C ASP A 240 7.31 -20.14 2.67
N SER A 241 8.44 -20.67 2.24
CA SER A 241 9.25 -20.14 1.14
C SER A 241 9.21 -21.08 -0.06
N PHE A 242 9.20 -20.49 -1.26
CA PHE A 242 9.10 -21.20 -2.53
C PHE A 242 10.09 -20.64 -3.54
N ASP A 243 10.68 -21.51 -4.35
CA ASP A 243 11.55 -21.12 -5.46
C ASP A 243 10.76 -20.31 -6.51
N ALA A 244 11.34 -19.23 -6.99
CA ALA A 244 10.66 -18.28 -7.88
C ALA A 244 10.41 -18.82 -9.30
N LYS A 245 11.15 -19.87 -9.73
CA LYS A 245 11.04 -20.45 -11.06
C LYS A 245 10.28 -21.76 -11.06
N SER A 246 10.67 -22.68 -10.17
CA SER A 246 10.05 -24.00 -10.08
C SER A 246 8.78 -24.02 -9.24
N HIS A 247 8.54 -23.00 -8.42
CA HIS A 247 7.44 -22.91 -7.46
C HIS A 247 7.41 -24.06 -6.43
N GLN A 248 8.54 -24.76 -6.24
CA GLN A 248 8.66 -25.80 -5.24
C GLN A 248 8.97 -25.20 -3.86
N PRO A 249 8.51 -25.84 -2.78
CA PRO A 249 8.88 -25.44 -1.43
C PRO A 249 10.39 -25.46 -1.22
N THR A 250 10.93 -24.41 -0.61
CA THR A 250 12.35 -24.29 -0.24
C THR A 250 12.57 -24.28 1.27
N GLY A 251 11.48 -24.40 2.05
CA GLY A 251 11.53 -24.37 3.51
C GLY A 251 10.72 -23.20 4.09
N LYS A 252 11.23 -22.61 5.14
CA LYS A 252 10.59 -21.48 5.80
C LYS A 252 11.59 -20.35 6.04
N ILE A 253 11.09 -19.13 6.00
CA ILE A 253 11.82 -17.94 6.45
C ILE A 253 11.19 -17.39 7.72
N GLU A 254 12.00 -16.80 8.58
CA GLU A 254 11.53 -16.09 9.75
C GLU A 254 11.44 -14.59 9.43
N VAL A 255 10.27 -14.00 9.66
CA VAL A 255 10.04 -12.56 9.55
C VAL A 255 9.64 -12.02 10.91
N LYS A 256 10.38 -11.02 11.40
CA LYS A 256 10.10 -10.39 12.71
C LYS A 256 9.23 -9.15 12.52
N SER A 257 8.19 -9.04 13.33
CA SER A 257 7.31 -7.85 13.37
C SER A 257 6.78 -7.64 14.79
N THR A 258 6.47 -6.40 15.14
CA THR A 258 5.76 -6.05 16.37
C THR A 258 4.24 -6.22 16.26
N ALA A 259 3.74 -6.53 15.06
CA ALA A 259 2.33 -6.78 14.78
C ALA A 259 1.78 -7.95 15.61
N VAL A 260 0.54 -7.85 16.06
CA VAL A 260 -0.24 -8.96 16.61
C VAL A 260 -1.14 -9.51 15.50
N ASP A 261 -1.20 -10.83 15.37
CA ASP A 261 -2.01 -11.50 14.37
C ASP A 261 -1.83 -10.89 12.96
N TYR A 262 -0.57 -10.74 12.56
CA TYR A 262 -0.08 -10.15 11.31
C TYR A 262 -0.24 -8.62 11.18
N GLY A 263 -1.20 -7.94 11.83
CA GLY A 263 -1.39 -6.48 11.80
C GLY A 263 -1.98 -5.92 10.50
N SER A 264 -2.53 -4.71 10.59
CA SER A 264 -3.15 -4.04 9.43
C SER A 264 -2.20 -3.87 8.26
N GLY A 265 -2.66 -4.25 7.06
CA GLY A 265 -1.88 -4.23 5.83
C GLY A 265 -1.05 -5.48 5.57
N ALA A 266 -0.98 -6.44 6.50
CA ALA A 266 -0.36 -7.74 6.25
C ALA A 266 -1.07 -8.50 5.12
N ILE A 267 -0.37 -9.40 4.46
CA ILE A 267 -1.01 -10.50 3.72
C ILE A 267 -1.10 -11.67 4.68
N TYR A 268 -2.31 -11.90 5.19
CA TYR A 268 -2.56 -12.83 6.31
C TYR A 268 -1.97 -14.21 6.06
N ARG A 269 -1.22 -14.72 7.04
CA ARG A 269 -0.47 -15.98 6.98
C ARG A 269 0.61 -16.05 5.89
N ARG A 270 0.96 -14.92 5.25
CA ARG A 270 2.00 -14.87 4.20
C ARG A 270 3.09 -13.87 4.52
N MET A 271 2.74 -12.67 4.97
CA MET A 271 3.71 -11.64 5.31
C MET A 271 3.11 -10.71 6.36
N PRO A 272 3.71 -10.55 7.54
CA PRO A 272 3.23 -9.62 8.56
C PRO A 272 3.44 -8.16 8.12
N ALA A 273 2.62 -7.27 8.66
CA ALA A 273 2.81 -5.84 8.53
C ALA A 273 4.08 -5.38 9.26
N ARG A 274 4.71 -4.31 8.75
CA ARG A 274 6.01 -3.83 9.26
C ARG A 274 5.88 -2.99 10.52
N SER A 275 4.89 -2.11 10.55
CA SER A 275 4.79 -1.06 11.55
C SER A 275 3.35 -0.61 11.77
N PRO A 276 3.04 -0.07 12.96
CA PRO A 276 1.77 0.59 13.19
C PRO A 276 1.65 1.84 12.31
N ALA A 277 0.54 1.96 11.58
CA ALA A 277 0.29 3.09 10.70
C ALA A 277 -1.14 3.64 10.81
N ALA A 278 -2.03 2.95 11.53
CA ALA A 278 -3.41 3.37 11.77
C ALA A 278 -3.79 3.20 13.24
N GLN A 279 -4.81 3.92 13.66
CA GLN A 279 -5.39 3.85 15.00
C GLN A 279 -6.85 3.41 14.93
N ASP A 280 -7.31 2.70 15.97
CA ASP A 280 -8.71 2.33 16.10
C ASP A 280 -9.58 3.57 16.31
N ASN A 281 -10.81 3.52 15.83
CA ASN A 281 -11.80 4.61 15.85
C ASN A 281 -11.43 5.84 14.98
N GLU A 282 -10.33 5.81 14.25
CA GLU A 282 -9.95 6.85 13.30
C GLU A 282 -10.10 6.36 11.86
N TRP A 283 -10.36 7.30 10.93
CA TRP A 283 -10.37 6.99 9.50
C TRP A 283 -8.95 6.80 8.99
N PHE A 284 -8.72 5.69 8.31
CA PHE A 284 -7.46 5.40 7.66
C PHE A 284 -7.66 4.77 6.28
N THR A 285 -6.58 4.74 5.49
CA THR A 285 -6.59 4.06 4.19
C THR A 285 -5.85 2.73 4.27
N LEU A 286 -6.40 1.73 3.60
CA LEU A 286 -5.73 0.49 3.25
C LEU A 286 -5.66 0.42 1.73
N THR A 287 -4.44 0.43 1.18
CA THR A 287 -4.22 0.28 -0.26
C THR A 287 -3.64 -1.09 -0.54
N VAL A 288 -4.17 -1.76 -1.56
CA VAL A 288 -3.68 -3.05 -2.07
C VAL A 288 -3.43 -2.93 -3.56
N SER A 289 -2.22 -3.22 -4.00
CA SER A 289 -1.89 -3.48 -5.40
C SER A 289 -1.68 -4.97 -5.59
N ALA A 290 -2.40 -5.60 -6.51
CA ALA A 290 -2.24 -7.00 -6.86
C ALA A 290 -2.13 -7.11 -8.38
N VAL A 291 -0.93 -7.40 -8.89
CA VAL A 291 -0.63 -7.52 -10.32
C VAL A 291 0.12 -8.82 -10.54
N GLY A 292 -0.48 -9.77 -11.28
CA GLY A 292 0.06 -11.11 -11.42
C GLY A 292 0.34 -11.73 -10.05
N ARG A 293 1.58 -12.09 -9.80
CA ARG A 293 2.06 -12.68 -8.52
C ARG A 293 2.52 -11.63 -7.48
N GLU A 294 2.61 -10.36 -7.86
CA GLU A 294 3.11 -9.30 -6.99
C GLU A 294 1.96 -8.66 -6.22
N ILE A 295 2.08 -8.62 -4.89
CA ILE A 295 1.09 -8.03 -3.99
C ILE A 295 1.81 -7.07 -3.06
N CYS A 296 1.35 -5.82 -3.06
CA CYS A 296 1.91 -4.77 -2.23
C CYS A 296 0.79 -4.08 -1.45
N THR A 297 1.06 -3.70 -0.20
CA THR A 297 0.07 -3.06 0.66
C THR A 297 0.63 -1.82 1.35
N TRP A 298 -0.27 -0.88 1.61
CA TRP A 298 0.00 0.35 2.37
C TRP A 298 -1.12 0.59 3.36
N VAL A 299 -0.78 1.08 4.53
CA VAL A 299 -1.72 1.62 5.52
C VAL A 299 -1.36 3.07 5.78
N GLN A 300 -2.33 3.98 5.67
CA GLN A 300 -2.09 5.43 5.76
C GLN A 300 -0.94 5.91 4.86
N GLY A 301 -0.88 5.37 3.64
CA GLY A 301 0.18 5.67 2.68
C GLY A 301 1.56 5.11 3.03
N GLN A 302 1.73 4.41 4.16
CA GLN A 302 2.99 3.80 4.58
C GLN A 302 3.09 2.36 4.06
N PRO A 303 4.21 1.95 3.42
CA PRO A 303 4.40 0.59 2.93
C PRO A 303 4.33 -0.43 4.08
N GLN A 304 3.57 -1.50 3.89
CA GLN A 304 3.47 -2.60 4.84
C GLN A 304 4.04 -3.90 4.30
N VAL A 305 3.68 -4.26 3.10
CA VAL A 305 4.13 -5.51 2.47
C VAL A 305 4.50 -5.28 1.02
N VAL A 306 5.61 -5.87 0.59
CA VAL A 306 5.96 -6.15 -0.80
C VAL A 306 6.25 -7.63 -0.90
N TRP A 307 5.35 -8.38 -1.51
CA TRP A 307 5.41 -9.82 -1.56
C TRP A 307 5.11 -10.36 -2.95
N LYS A 308 5.88 -11.38 -3.37
CA LYS A 308 5.64 -12.12 -4.59
C LYS A 308 5.20 -13.54 -4.24
N ASP A 309 4.02 -13.92 -4.69
CA ASP A 309 3.48 -15.26 -4.45
C ASP A 309 4.12 -16.30 -5.37
N ASN A 310 5.18 -16.92 -4.88
CA ASN A 310 5.88 -17.97 -5.59
C ASN A 310 5.29 -19.38 -5.35
N ARG A 311 4.16 -19.49 -4.65
CA ARG A 311 3.49 -20.78 -4.44
C ARG A 311 3.02 -21.39 -5.78
N PRO A 312 2.83 -22.71 -5.86
CA PRO A 312 2.16 -23.35 -6.98
C PRO A 312 0.77 -22.74 -7.23
N GLU A 313 0.30 -22.79 -8.47
CA GLU A 313 -1.05 -22.35 -8.80
C GLU A 313 -2.11 -23.19 -8.08
N ASN A 314 -3.17 -22.50 -7.64
CA ASN A 314 -4.30 -23.13 -6.98
C ASN A 314 -5.60 -22.36 -7.27
N ALA A 315 -6.70 -23.07 -7.30
CA ALA A 315 -8.03 -22.46 -7.42
C ALA A 315 -8.38 -21.57 -6.22
N ASN A 316 -7.77 -21.83 -5.06
CA ASN A 316 -7.98 -21.10 -3.81
C ASN A 316 -6.70 -20.39 -3.38
N ALA A 317 -6.76 -19.07 -3.23
CA ALA A 317 -5.63 -18.24 -2.79
C ALA A 317 -5.10 -18.59 -1.38
N ARG A 318 -5.92 -19.22 -0.55
CA ARG A 318 -5.47 -19.74 0.76
C ARG A 318 -4.48 -20.90 0.63
N GLN A 319 -4.54 -21.66 -0.47
CA GLN A 319 -3.74 -22.87 -0.68
C GLN A 319 -2.56 -22.66 -1.65
N GLY A 320 -2.67 -21.70 -2.57
CA GLY A 320 -1.62 -21.42 -3.54
C GLY A 320 -1.81 -20.09 -4.25
N PHE A 321 -1.05 -19.85 -5.31
CA PHE A 321 -1.22 -18.69 -6.15
C PHE A 321 -2.52 -18.79 -6.96
N ARG A 322 -3.36 -17.77 -6.86
CA ARG A 322 -4.59 -17.66 -7.66
C ARG A 322 -4.46 -16.54 -8.66
N ALA A 323 -4.40 -16.90 -9.94
CA ALA A 323 -4.37 -15.94 -11.06
C ALA A 323 -5.76 -15.46 -11.48
N LYS A 324 -6.80 -16.28 -11.26
CA LYS A 324 -8.17 -16.01 -11.73
C LYS A 324 -8.78 -14.79 -11.04
N ALA A 325 -9.58 -14.06 -11.80
CA ALA A 325 -10.45 -13.03 -11.26
C ALA A 325 -11.28 -13.56 -10.08
N GLY A 326 -11.53 -12.70 -9.11
CA GLY A 326 -12.37 -13.01 -7.97
C GLY A 326 -12.97 -11.73 -7.39
N VAL A 327 -13.90 -11.90 -6.47
CA VAL A 327 -14.59 -10.79 -5.83
C VAL A 327 -13.70 -10.10 -4.80
N PHE A 328 -14.00 -8.85 -4.48
CA PHE A 328 -13.59 -8.26 -3.21
C PHE A 328 -14.54 -8.72 -2.12
N GLY A 329 -14.00 -8.89 -0.91
CA GLY A 329 -14.77 -9.26 0.27
C GLY A 329 -14.35 -8.42 1.46
N ILE A 330 -15.32 -8.04 2.29
CA ILE A 330 -15.06 -7.39 3.57
C ILE A 330 -15.54 -8.33 4.67
N GLN A 331 -14.64 -8.65 5.59
CA GLN A 331 -14.88 -9.64 6.62
C GLN A 331 -15.64 -9.06 7.81
N GLY A 332 -16.76 -9.71 8.20
CA GLY A 332 -17.21 -9.73 9.57
C GLY A 332 -16.56 -10.93 10.25
N HIS A 333 -15.62 -10.71 11.15
CA HIS A 333 -14.82 -11.79 11.73
C HIS A 333 -15.56 -12.55 12.84
N ASP A 334 -16.08 -11.83 13.81
CA ASP A 334 -16.72 -12.36 15.02
C ASP A 334 -17.81 -11.40 15.55
N PRO A 335 -18.50 -11.74 16.65
CA PRO A 335 -19.57 -10.89 17.20
C PRO A 335 -19.16 -9.49 17.62
N THR A 336 -17.83 -9.21 17.76
CA THR A 336 -17.32 -7.88 18.12
C THR A 336 -17.07 -7.01 16.90
N THR A 337 -17.20 -7.54 15.69
CA THR A 337 -16.96 -6.78 14.44
C THR A 337 -17.86 -5.55 14.37
N LEU A 338 -17.24 -4.40 14.16
CA LEU A 338 -17.88 -3.12 13.88
C LEU A 338 -16.94 -2.29 13.03
N ILE A 339 -17.19 -2.19 11.72
CA ILE A 339 -16.32 -1.47 10.78
C ILE A 339 -17.17 -0.65 9.82
N ASP A 340 -16.75 0.59 9.61
CA ASP A 340 -17.30 1.50 8.62
C ASP A 340 -16.35 1.63 7.42
N PHE A 341 -16.91 1.57 6.22
CA PHE A 341 -16.22 1.82 4.95
C PHE A 341 -16.93 2.97 4.23
N ARG A 342 -16.23 4.05 3.95
CA ARG A 342 -16.82 5.20 3.26
C ARG A 342 -16.44 5.29 1.79
N SER A 343 -15.36 4.64 1.35
CA SER A 343 -14.90 4.64 -0.04
C SER A 343 -14.12 3.37 -0.35
N LEU A 344 -14.28 2.85 -1.54
CA LEU A 344 -13.39 1.86 -2.16
C LEU A 344 -13.15 2.27 -3.60
N ARG A 345 -12.02 2.89 -3.83
CA ARG A 345 -11.53 3.32 -5.16
C ARG A 345 -10.76 2.19 -5.79
N VAL A 346 -11.07 1.88 -7.04
CA VAL A 346 -10.39 0.81 -7.78
C VAL A 346 -9.81 1.38 -9.07
N LEU A 347 -8.58 1.03 -9.35
CA LEU A 347 -7.95 1.13 -10.66
C LEU A 347 -7.80 -0.28 -11.21
N LYS A 348 -8.56 -0.63 -12.26
CA LYS A 348 -8.38 -1.88 -13.00
C LYS A 348 -7.14 -1.80 -13.88
N LEU A 349 -6.40 -2.88 -13.95
CA LEU A 349 -5.12 -3.00 -14.66
C LEU A 349 -5.12 -4.14 -15.69
N ASP A 350 -6.30 -4.62 -16.06
CA ASP A 350 -6.51 -5.72 -17.01
C ASP A 350 -6.24 -5.29 -18.46
#